data_1481c9bca2598b7e4cc1d8e21536d195
#
_entry.id   1481c9bca2598b7e4cc1d8e21536d195
#
_cell.length_a   1.000
_cell.length_b   1.000
_cell.length_c   1.000
_cell.angle_alpha   90.00
_cell.angle_beta   90.00
_cell.angle_gamma   90.00
#
_symmetry.space_group_name_H-M   'P 1'
#
loop_
_entity.id
_entity.type
_entity.pdbx_description
1 polymer ?
#
loop_
_entity_poly.entity_id
_entity_poly.type
_entity_poly.pdbx_seq_one_letter_code
_entity_poly.pdbx_strand_id
1 'polypeptide(L)'
;MKLIFTLIFTAYSIAAIPISVTKGPDGIKIHCLNSANNPLLGSPAYKNVRIVELEKVPFFQRINNIRKLEMNDDYLFVQTSEKLYTYTLNGELMAEIGRKGEREDDYSELSTFYIDNKKKQITIIDGVQNKLINYNFWGNYMFTDTISEGAFKWCYQTLLINNNQLLNYHGMSMDNTEPYSLFDLTKKEVIKRYFSYQPITLGNYVYPFSWHPMTRADKDIDVIMPLCDTVYTYSAASSSFQPK
;
A
#
# COMPACT_ATOMS: atom_id res chain seq x y z
N MET A 1 -20.72 9.53 10.75
CA MET A 1 -19.26 9.61 10.99
C MET A 1 -18.62 9.80 9.63
N LYS A 2 -18.01 10.95 9.37
CA LYS A 2 -17.33 11.22 8.09
C LYS A 2 -15.92 10.65 8.19
N LEU A 3 -15.58 9.68 7.37
CA LEU A 3 -14.21 9.21 7.18
C LEU A 3 -13.58 10.05 6.06
N ILE A 4 -12.45 10.68 6.36
CA ILE A 4 -11.69 11.43 5.37
C ILE A 4 -10.54 10.54 4.91
N PHE A 5 -10.52 10.18 3.62
CA PHE A 5 -9.43 9.45 3.00
C PHE A 5 -8.64 10.41 2.11
N THR A 6 -7.34 10.27 2.13
CA THR A 6 -6.44 10.95 1.20
C THR A 6 -6.03 9.93 0.13
N LEU A 7 -6.53 10.09 -1.08
CA LEU A 7 -6.07 9.32 -2.23
C LEU A 7 -5.01 10.17 -2.92
N ILE A 8 -3.79 9.66 -2.97
CA ILE A 8 -2.69 10.32 -3.68
C ILE A 8 -2.63 9.71 -5.08
N PHE A 9 -3.08 10.46 -6.09
CA PHE A 9 -2.79 10.18 -7.48
C PHE A 9 -1.52 10.90 -7.89
N THR A 10 -0.57 10.16 -8.44
CA THR A 10 0.69 10.68 -8.91
C THR A 10 0.51 11.46 -10.22
N ALA A 11 0.53 12.76 -10.12
CA ALA A 11 1.05 13.66 -11.14
C ALA A 11 1.40 14.99 -10.48
N TYR A 12 2.69 15.21 -10.21
CA TYR A 12 3.31 16.52 -9.90
C TYR A 12 2.49 17.47 -9.02
N SER A 13 2.46 17.21 -7.76
CA SER A 13 2.46 18.11 -6.59
C SER A 13 1.80 17.42 -5.41
N ILE A 14 2.46 17.45 -4.27
CA ILE A 14 1.99 16.89 -2.99
C ILE A 14 0.88 17.81 -2.48
N ALA A 15 -0.35 17.56 -2.88
CA ALA A 15 -1.51 18.17 -2.27
C ALA A 15 -2.45 17.05 -1.81
N ALA A 16 -2.62 16.93 -0.51
CA ALA A 16 -3.63 16.06 0.07
C ALA A 16 -5.02 16.51 -0.42
N ILE A 17 -5.68 15.68 -1.21
CA ILE A 17 -7.06 15.95 -1.63
C ILE A 17 -7.96 15.44 -0.52
N PRO A 18 -8.74 16.29 0.13
CA PRO A 18 -9.73 15.82 1.07
C PRO A 18 -10.83 15.05 0.32
N ILE A 19 -10.89 13.75 0.56
CA ILE A 19 -11.94 12.87 0.04
C ILE A 19 -12.95 12.66 1.15
N SER A 20 -14.22 12.98 0.91
CA SER A 20 -15.27 12.57 1.82
C SER A 20 -15.89 11.28 1.33
N VAL A 21 -16.04 10.33 2.26
CA VAL A 21 -16.76 9.09 2.02
C VAL A 21 -18.11 9.24 2.67
N THR A 22 -19.19 9.22 1.89
CA THR A 22 -20.55 9.21 2.41
C THR A 22 -21.15 7.82 2.24
N LYS A 23 -21.88 7.40 3.27
CA LYS A 23 -22.62 6.16 3.28
C LYS A 23 -24.05 6.44 2.82
N GLY A 24 -24.44 5.88 1.68
CA GLY A 24 -25.82 5.80 1.24
C GLY A 24 -26.41 4.42 1.54
N PRO A 25 -27.74 4.25 1.40
CA PRO A 25 -28.41 2.96 1.48
C PRO A 25 -27.88 1.96 0.45
N ASP A 26 -27.31 2.45 -0.64
CA ASP A 26 -26.91 1.65 -1.81
C ASP A 26 -25.41 1.39 -1.90
N GLY A 27 -24.59 1.84 -0.93
CA GLY A 27 -23.15 1.60 -0.95
C GLY A 27 -22.31 2.71 -0.33
N ILE A 28 -20.97 2.60 -0.52
CA ILE A 28 -20.01 3.63 -0.15
C ILE A 28 -19.76 4.49 -1.37
N LYS A 29 -20.11 5.77 -1.31
CA LYS A 29 -19.76 6.74 -2.34
C LYS A 29 -18.51 7.49 -1.92
N ILE A 30 -17.46 7.36 -2.71
CA ILE A 30 -16.26 8.15 -2.55
C ILE A 30 -16.46 9.45 -3.31
N HIS A 31 -16.67 10.54 -2.58
CA HIS A 31 -16.78 11.87 -3.17
C HIS A 31 -15.44 12.58 -3.05
N CYS A 32 -14.85 12.96 -4.16
CA CYS A 32 -13.89 14.07 -4.14
C CYS A 32 -14.67 15.31 -3.72
N LEU A 33 -14.31 15.95 -2.61
CA LEU A 33 -15.02 17.13 -2.12
C LEU A 33 -15.06 18.19 -3.23
N ASN A 34 -16.28 18.59 -3.52
CA ASN A 34 -16.73 19.33 -4.66
C ASN A 34 -15.83 20.53 -5.04
N SER A 35 -15.58 20.59 -6.32
CA SER A 35 -14.79 21.57 -7.03
C SER A 35 -15.26 23.03 -6.93
N ALA A 36 -16.51 23.29 -6.61
CA ALA A 36 -17.03 24.66 -6.60
C ALA A 36 -16.32 25.57 -5.59
N ASN A 37 -15.71 24.99 -4.54
CA ASN A 37 -14.96 25.74 -3.52
C ASN A 37 -13.56 25.16 -3.25
N ASN A 38 -13.08 24.23 -4.04
CA ASN A 38 -11.72 23.69 -3.90
C ASN A 38 -10.89 24.05 -5.15
N PRO A 39 -10.02 25.05 -5.06
CA PRO A 39 -9.21 25.51 -6.19
C PRO A 39 -8.31 24.42 -6.78
N LEU A 40 -8.09 23.31 -6.04
CA LEU A 40 -7.30 22.18 -6.51
C LEU A 40 -8.04 21.35 -7.57
N LEU A 41 -9.38 21.20 -7.48
CA LEU A 41 -10.16 20.42 -8.45
C LEU A 41 -10.47 21.17 -9.75
N GLY A 42 -10.34 22.49 -9.74
CA GLY A 42 -10.35 23.34 -10.95
C GLY A 42 -8.96 23.51 -11.58
N SER A 43 -7.93 22.95 -10.96
CA SER A 43 -6.56 23.02 -11.46
C SER A 43 -6.41 22.17 -12.74
N PRO A 44 -5.68 22.67 -13.77
CA PRO A 44 -5.33 21.87 -14.94
C PRO A 44 -4.52 20.59 -14.62
N ALA A 45 -4.07 20.43 -13.36
CA ALA A 45 -3.41 19.22 -12.89
C ALA A 45 -4.35 18.00 -12.77
N TYR A 46 -5.67 18.20 -12.64
CA TYR A 46 -6.63 17.11 -12.54
C TYR A 46 -7.47 17.01 -13.81
N LYS A 47 -7.03 16.17 -14.72
CA LYS A 47 -7.81 15.80 -15.90
C LYS A 47 -8.49 14.45 -15.63
N ASN A 48 -9.79 14.35 -15.93
CA ASN A 48 -10.54 13.10 -15.90
C ASN A 48 -10.70 12.47 -14.50
N VAL A 49 -11.18 13.23 -13.53
CA VAL A 49 -11.58 12.67 -12.22
C VAL A 49 -12.77 11.74 -12.40
N ARG A 50 -12.63 10.49 -11.97
CA ARG A 50 -13.68 9.48 -11.97
C ARG A 50 -14.02 9.07 -10.55
N ILE A 51 -15.32 9.02 -10.23
CA ILE A 51 -15.82 8.45 -8.98
C ILE A 51 -16.18 6.98 -9.25
N VAL A 52 -15.62 6.07 -8.46
CA VAL A 52 -15.93 4.65 -8.52
C VAL A 52 -16.62 4.25 -7.24
N GLU A 53 -17.83 3.73 -7.37
CA GLU A 53 -18.58 3.15 -6.25
C GLU A 53 -18.20 1.68 -6.15
N LEU A 54 -17.72 1.25 -4.97
CA LEU A 54 -17.35 -0.15 -4.75
C LEU A 54 -18.59 -0.95 -4.33
N GLU A 55 -18.79 -2.09 -4.97
CA GLU A 55 -19.81 -3.06 -4.61
C GLU A 55 -19.66 -3.50 -3.15
N LYS A 56 -20.80 -3.72 -2.47
CA LYS A 56 -20.81 -4.18 -1.09
C LYS A 56 -20.27 -5.59 -0.98
N VAL A 57 -19.43 -5.80 0.00
CA VAL A 57 -18.96 -7.14 0.35
C VAL A 57 -20.13 -7.90 1.03
N PRO A 58 -20.38 -9.17 0.63
CA PRO A 58 -21.40 -9.99 1.28
C PRO A 58 -21.18 -10.13 2.80
N PHE A 59 -22.28 -10.36 3.55
CA PHE A 59 -22.26 -10.67 4.98
C PHE A 59 -21.73 -9.59 5.91
N PHE A 60 -22.35 -8.39 5.89
CA PHE A 60 -22.18 -7.32 6.90
C PHE A 60 -20.76 -6.79 7.12
N GLN A 61 -19.80 -7.19 6.31
CA GLN A 61 -18.45 -6.69 6.43
C GLN A 61 -18.36 -5.32 5.75
N ARG A 62 -18.38 -4.30 6.60
CA ARG A 62 -18.11 -2.93 6.12
C ARG A 62 -16.66 -2.87 5.70
N ILE A 63 -16.39 -2.27 4.54
CA ILE A 63 -15.04 -1.80 4.22
C ILE A 63 -14.74 -0.66 5.21
N ASN A 64 -14.17 -1.03 6.34
CA ASN A 64 -13.73 -0.07 7.34
C ASN A 64 -12.21 0.04 7.22
N ASN A 65 -11.70 1.25 7.29
CA ASN A 65 -10.27 1.52 7.34
C ASN A 65 -9.48 0.89 6.17
N ILE A 66 -9.69 1.44 4.96
CA ILE A 66 -8.81 1.11 3.83
C ILE A 66 -7.39 1.49 4.24
N ARG A 67 -6.50 0.47 4.31
CA ARG A 67 -5.10 0.65 4.64
C ARG A 67 -4.25 0.89 3.40
N LYS A 68 -4.54 0.17 2.31
CA LYS A 68 -3.80 0.27 1.08
C LYS A 68 -4.74 0.13 -0.11
N LEU A 69 -4.50 0.93 -1.13
CA LEU A 69 -5.14 0.83 -2.44
C LEU A 69 -4.03 0.74 -3.49
N GLU A 70 -4.11 -0.27 -4.33
CA GLU A 70 -3.32 -0.36 -5.56
C GLU A 70 -4.23 -0.54 -6.75
N MET A 71 -3.75 -0.14 -7.93
CA MET A 71 -4.49 -0.22 -9.18
C MET A 71 -3.55 -0.64 -10.30
N ASN A 72 -4.06 -1.45 -11.22
CA ASN A 72 -3.46 -1.67 -12.53
C ASN A 72 -4.47 -1.30 -13.64
N ASP A 73 -4.18 -1.69 -14.87
CA ASP A 73 -5.01 -1.37 -16.03
C ASP A 73 -6.42 -2.00 -15.99
N ASP A 74 -6.61 -3.08 -15.21
CA ASP A 74 -7.83 -3.88 -15.19
C ASP A 74 -8.56 -3.86 -13.84
N TYR A 75 -7.83 -3.70 -12.72
CA TYR A 75 -8.34 -3.97 -11.37
C TYR A 75 -7.93 -2.94 -10.34
N LEU A 76 -8.78 -2.82 -9.29
CA LEU A 76 -8.49 -2.16 -8.04
C LEU A 76 -8.26 -3.23 -6.96
N PHE A 77 -7.20 -3.06 -6.18
CA PHE A 77 -6.85 -3.93 -5.05
C PHE A 77 -6.97 -3.13 -3.77
N VAL A 78 -7.88 -3.55 -2.89
CA VAL A 78 -8.28 -2.80 -1.69
C VAL A 78 -7.94 -3.62 -0.46
N GLN A 79 -6.93 -3.20 0.30
CA GLN A 79 -6.60 -3.76 1.60
C GLN A 79 -7.30 -2.98 2.71
N THR A 80 -8.02 -3.69 3.55
CA THR A 80 -8.54 -3.19 4.82
C THR A 80 -7.61 -3.62 5.97
N SER A 81 -8.02 -3.40 7.22
CA SER A 81 -7.26 -3.92 8.38
C SER A 81 -7.22 -5.45 8.46
N GLU A 82 -8.17 -6.14 7.81
CA GLU A 82 -8.34 -7.58 7.97
C GLU A 82 -8.37 -8.36 6.66
N LYS A 83 -8.69 -7.70 5.54
CA LYS A 83 -8.98 -8.37 4.27
C LYS A 83 -8.42 -7.63 3.08
N LEU A 84 -8.19 -8.39 2.03
CA LEU A 84 -7.78 -7.91 0.71
C LEU A 84 -8.85 -8.28 -0.31
N TYR A 85 -9.24 -7.32 -1.14
CA TYR A 85 -10.25 -7.50 -2.18
C TYR A 85 -9.72 -7.06 -3.54
N THR A 86 -10.18 -7.76 -4.57
CA THR A 86 -10.03 -7.33 -5.97
C THR A 86 -11.38 -6.85 -6.50
N TYR A 87 -11.37 -5.68 -7.12
CA TYR A 87 -12.52 -5.09 -7.82
C TYR A 87 -12.18 -4.82 -9.28
N THR A 88 -13.19 -4.82 -10.15
CA THR A 88 -13.04 -4.22 -11.48
C THR A 88 -12.82 -2.70 -11.35
N LEU A 89 -12.33 -2.06 -12.41
CA LEU A 89 -12.24 -0.59 -12.46
C LEU A 89 -13.62 0.11 -12.37
N ASN A 90 -14.71 -0.63 -12.53
CA ASN A 90 -16.08 -0.14 -12.36
C ASN A 90 -16.59 -0.29 -10.91
N GLY A 91 -15.81 -0.92 -10.03
CA GLY A 91 -16.15 -1.11 -8.63
C GLY A 91 -16.90 -2.42 -8.32
N GLU A 92 -17.04 -3.32 -9.29
CA GLU A 92 -17.66 -4.64 -9.08
C GLU A 92 -16.70 -5.56 -8.33
N LEU A 93 -17.19 -6.23 -7.28
CA LEU A 93 -16.37 -7.15 -6.48
C LEU A 93 -16.04 -8.42 -7.29
N MET A 94 -14.75 -8.67 -7.46
CA MET A 94 -14.25 -9.86 -8.16
C MET A 94 -13.90 -10.99 -7.21
N ALA A 95 -13.17 -10.69 -6.15
CA ALA A 95 -12.71 -11.70 -5.21
C ALA A 95 -12.32 -11.09 -3.85
N GLU A 96 -12.43 -11.90 -2.80
CA GLU A 96 -11.70 -11.76 -1.55
C GLU A 96 -10.43 -12.61 -1.67
N ILE A 97 -9.26 -12.03 -1.39
CA ILE A 97 -7.96 -12.68 -1.56
C ILE A 97 -7.46 -13.23 -0.23
N GLY A 98 -7.36 -14.55 -0.15
CA GLY A 98 -6.93 -15.24 1.06
C GLY A 98 -7.93 -15.08 2.20
N ARG A 99 -7.58 -15.63 3.35
CA ARG A 99 -8.37 -15.50 4.59
C ARG A 99 -7.46 -15.60 5.80
N LYS A 100 -7.94 -15.10 6.92
CA LYS A 100 -7.28 -15.27 8.21
C LYS A 100 -7.48 -16.68 8.74
N GLY A 101 -6.39 -17.37 9.15
CA GLY A 101 -6.44 -18.73 9.66
C GLY A 101 -5.04 -19.31 9.89
N GLU A 102 -4.98 -20.64 10.00
CA GLU A 102 -3.76 -21.39 10.34
C GLU A 102 -3.26 -22.31 9.22
N ARG A 103 -3.99 -22.41 8.12
CA ARG A 103 -3.61 -23.28 7.01
C ARG A 103 -2.44 -22.67 6.23
N GLU A 104 -1.89 -23.43 5.32
CA GLU A 104 -0.79 -23.00 4.45
C GLU A 104 -1.19 -21.79 3.59
N ASP A 105 -2.42 -21.80 3.09
CA ASP A 105 -3.03 -20.76 2.28
C ASP A 105 -3.69 -19.64 3.09
N ASP A 106 -3.62 -19.67 4.43
CA ASP A 106 -4.16 -18.65 5.31
C ASP A 106 -3.05 -17.72 5.82
N TYR A 107 -3.40 -16.45 6.11
CA TYR A 107 -2.53 -15.52 6.83
C TYR A 107 -2.98 -15.37 8.28
N SER A 108 -2.05 -15.19 9.19
CA SER A 108 -2.32 -14.80 10.56
C SER A 108 -2.52 -13.28 10.67
N GLU A 109 -1.72 -12.54 9.92
CA GLU A 109 -1.79 -11.09 9.79
C GLU A 109 -1.58 -10.65 8.34
N LEU A 110 -2.51 -9.84 7.84
CA LEU A 110 -2.36 -9.16 6.56
C LEU A 110 -1.54 -7.89 6.77
N SER A 111 -0.22 -8.01 6.80
CA SER A 111 0.68 -6.87 7.01
C SER A 111 0.59 -5.90 5.83
N THR A 112 0.85 -6.39 4.64
CA THR A 112 0.72 -5.65 3.37
C THR A 112 0.63 -6.63 2.20
N PHE A 113 0.55 -6.12 0.98
CA PHE A 113 0.59 -6.94 -0.24
C PHE A 113 1.35 -6.23 -1.35
N TYR A 114 1.70 -6.95 -2.40
CA TYR A 114 2.14 -6.38 -3.67
C TYR A 114 1.53 -7.13 -4.85
N ILE A 115 1.52 -6.48 -6.01
CA ILE A 115 1.03 -7.06 -7.26
C ILE A 115 2.18 -7.24 -8.26
N ASP A 116 2.18 -8.38 -8.93
CA ASP A 116 3.00 -8.65 -10.12
C ASP A 116 2.10 -8.75 -11.34
N ASN A 117 2.02 -7.65 -12.10
CA ASN A 117 1.16 -7.56 -13.28
C ASN A 117 1.56 -8.55 -14.38
N LYS A 118 2.85 -8.86 -14.49
CA LYS A 118 3.35 -9.79 -15.51
C LYS A 118 2.89 -11.21 -15.24
N LYS A 119 2.89 -11.62 -13.96
CA LYS A 119 2.44 -12.94 -13.52
C LYS A 119 0.95 -13.01 -13.24
N LYS A 120 0.23 -11.85 -13.26
CA LYS A 120 -1.16 -11.72 -12.77
C LYS A 120 -1.33 -12.28 -11.36
N GLN A 121 -0.41 -11.91 -10.48
CA GLN A 121 -0.25 -12.46 -9.14
C GLN A 121 -0.37 -11.37 -8.10
N ILE A 122 -1.05 -11.70 -7.01
CA ILE A 122 -1.06 -10.94 -5.76
C ILE A 122 -0.30 -11.76 -4.73
N THR A 123 0.59 -11.11 -4.00
CA THR A 123 1.29 -11.75 -2.89
C THR A 123 0.94 -11.03 -1.60
N ILE A 124 0.30 -11.74 -0.68
CA ILE A 124 0.10 -11.30 0.71
C ILE A 124 1.39 -11.52 1.47
N ILE A 125 1.77 -10.52 2.26
CA ILE A 125 2.88 -10.59 3.20
C ILE A 125 2.32 -10.76 4.60
N ASP A 126 2.59 -11.90 5.21
CA ASP A 126 2.38 -12.17 6.63
C ASP A 126 3.72 -12.04 7.35
N GLY A 127 3.96 -10.85 7.92
CA GLY A 127 5.20 -10.56 8.62
C GLY A 127 5.33 -11.26 9.98
N VAL A 128 4.24 -11.78 10.53
CA VAL A 128 4.22 -12.54 11.79
C VAL A 128 4.66 -13.98 11.56
N GLN A 129 4.13 -14.63 10.54
CA GLN A 129 4.49 -16.01 10.19
C GLN A 129 5.66 -16.11 9.21
N ASN A 130 6.22 -14.99 8.76
CA ASN A 130 7.29 -14.92 7.78
C ASN A 130 6.93 -15.67 6.47
N LYS A 131 5.73 -15.37 5.93
CA LYS A 131 5.21 -15.99 4.72
C LYS A 131 4.95 -14.97 3.63
N LEU A 132 5.17 -15.39 2.38
CA LEU A 132 4.67 -14.77 1.16
C LEU A 132 3.64 -15.72 0.56
N ILE A 133 2.35 -15.37 0.67
CA ILE A 133 1.26 -16.22 0.22
C ILE A 133 0.77 -15.68 -1.12
N ASN A 134 0.87 -16.52 -2.14
CA ASN A 134 0.67 -16.12 -3.53
C ASN A 134 -0.68 -16.58 -4.06
N TYR A 135 -1.43 -15.64 -4.64
CA TYR A 135 -2.72 -15.86 -5.27
C TYR A 135 -2.72 -15.27 -6.69
N ASN A 136 -3.59 -15.76 -7.55
CA ASN A 136 -3.90 -15.03 -8.77
C ASN A 136 -4.88 -13.87 -8.50
N PHE A 137 -5.14 -13.01 -9.49
CA PHE A 137 -6.05 -11.86 -9.34
C PHE A 137 -7.51 -12.21 -9.04
N TRP A 138 -7.88 -13.49 -9.20
CA TRP A 138 -9.21 -14.03 -8.90
C TRP A 138 -9.30 -14.74 -7.54
N GLY A 139 -8.26 -14.62 -6.71
CA GLY A 139 -8.24 -15.16 -5.34
C GLY A 139 -7.91 -16.65 -5.24
N ASN A 140 -7.53 -17.32 -6.33
CA ASN A 140 -7.11 -18.71 -6.25
C ASN A 140 -5.69 -18.80 -5.68
N TYR A 141 -5.52 -19.59 -4.64
CA TYR A 141 -4.22 -19.90 -4.06
C TYR A 141 -3.30 -20.56 -5.08
N MET A 142 -2.04 -20.17 -5.07
CA MET A 142 -1.01 -20.74 -5.94
C MET A 142 0.06 -21.50 -5.15
N PHE A 143 0.73 -20.81 -4.23
CA PHE A 143 1.77 -21.38 -3.37
C PHE A 143 2.15 -20.41 -2.25
N THR A 144 2.83 -20.94 -1.23
CA THR A 144 3.39 -20.15 -0.13
C THR A 144 4.91 -20.30 -0.08
N ASP A 145 5.60 -19.19 0.03
CA ASP A 145 7.02 -19.12 0.31
C ASP A 145 7.28 -18.76 1.76
N THR A 146 8.20 -19.46 2.42
CA THR A 146 8.74 -19.07 3.71
C THR A 146 9.96 -18.19 3.49
N ILE A 147 10.07 -17.13 4.28
CA ILE A 147 11.13 -16.12 4.20
C ILE A 147 11.91 -16.04 5.51
N SER A 148 13.07 -15.39 5.48
CA SER A 148 13.90 -15.17 6.66
C SER A 148 13.13 -14.42 7.75
N GLU A 149 13.33 -14.83 9.00
CA GLU A 149 12.69 -14.21 10.17
C GLU A 149 13.00 -12.70 10.23
N GLY A 150 11.98 -11.92 10.51
CA GLY A 150 12.09 -10.48 10.67
C GLY A 150 12.26 -9.68 9.37
N ALA A 151 12.31 -10.30 8.20
CA ALA A 151 12.47 -9.59 6.92
C ALA A 151 11.34 -8.59 6.67
N PHE A 152 10.12 -8.89 7.12
CA PHE A 152 8.94 -8.03 6.99
C PHE A 152 8.34 -7.61 8.33
N LYS A 153 9.11 -7.69 9.41
CA LYS A 153 8.68 -7.18 10.71
C LYS A 153 8.34 -5.69 10.57
N TRP A 154 7.13 -5.31 11.01
CA TRP A 154 6.63 -3.92 10.91
C TRP A 154 6.60 -3.37 9.48
N CYS A 155 6.41 -4.22 8.48
CA CYS A 155 6.30 -3.78 7.09
C CYS A 155 4.91 -3.22 6.79
N TYR A 156 4.82 -1.92 6.58
CA TYR A 156 3.56 -1.21 6.33
C TYR A 156 3.26 -1.04 4.85
N GLN A 157 4.31 -0.95 4.03
CA GLN A 157 4.16 -0.81 2.58
C GLN A 157 5.26 -1.57 1.86
N THR A 158 4.89 -2.23 0.77
CA THR A 158 5.80 -2.93 -0.13
C THR A 158 5.47 -2.58 -1.56
N LEU A 159 6.49 -2.35 -2.38
CA LEU A 159 6.39 -2.16 -3.81
C LEU A 159 7.34 -3.11 -4.54
N LEU A 160 6.80 -3.83 -5.53
CA LEU A 160 7.62 -4.64 -6.44
C LEU A 160 8.37 -3.68 -7.39
N ILE A 161 9.70 -3.65 -7.32
CA ILE A 161 10.54 -2.76 -8.14
C ILE A 161 10.75 -3.37 -9.52
N ASN A 162 11.13 -4.64 -9.52
CA ASN A 162 11.38 -5.45 -10.70
C ASN A 162 10.93 -6.90 -10.42
N ASN A 163 11.20 -7.82 -11.31
CA ASN A 163 10.72 -9.20 -11.17
C ASN A 163 11.18 -9.92 -9.90
N ASN A 164 12.24 -9.42 -9.23
CA ASN A 164 12.88 -10.13 -8.11
C ASN A 164 13.14 -9.28 -6.88
N GLN A 165 12.75 -8.00 -6.85
CA GLN A 165 13.09 -7.13 -5.73
C GLN A 165 11.88 -6.35 -5.23
N LEU A 166 11.78 -6.27 -3.90
CA LEU A 166 10.78 -5.48 -3.20
C LEU A 166 11.46 -4.33 -2.45
N LEU A 167 10.93 -3.13 -2.61
CA LEU A 167 11.24 -2.02 -1.71
C LEU A 167 10.18 -1.99 -0.62
N ASN A 168 10.62 -2.09 0.62
CA ASN A 168 9.77 -2.16 1.80
C ASN A 168 9.93 -0.93 2.67
N TYR A 169 8.84 -0.50 3.29
CA TYR A 169 8.81 0.49 4.34
C TYR A 169 8.35 -0.13 5.65
N HIS A 170 9.17 -0.04 6.68
CA HIS A 170 8.96 -0.63 8.00
C HIS A 170 8.51 0.37 9.07
N GLY A 171 8.25 1.61 8.69
CA GLY A 171 8.00 2.67 9.66
C GLY A 171 9.26 3.05 10.44
N MET A 172 9.10 4.00 11.33
CA MET A 172 10.16 4.48 12.22
C MET A 172 9.76 4.18 13.66
N SER A 173 10.62 3.49 14.39
CA SER A 173 10.43 3.19 15.81
C SER A 173 11.77 3.13 16.53
N MET A 174 11.75 3.04 17.87
CA MET A 174 12.99 2.89 18.64
C MET A 174 13.74 1.60 18.27
N ASP A 175 13.00 0.55 17.86
CA ASP A 175 13.56 -0.75 17.48
C ASP A 175 13.93 -0.84 16.01
N ASN A 176 13.50 0.13 15.19
CA ASN A 176 13.77 0.14 13.74
C ASN A 176 14.33 1.49 13.32
N THR A 177 15.63 1.55 13.18
CA THR A 177 16.38 2.76 12.81
C THR A 177 16.64 2.89 11.32
N GLU A 178 16.20 1.91 10.52
CA GLU A 178 16.38 1.87 9.06
C GLU A 178 15.03 1.59 8.39
N PRO A 179 14.21 2.64 8.16
CA PRO A 179 12.81 2.50 7.76
C PRO A 179 12.59 1.87 6.39
N TYR A 180 13.60 1.82 5.54
CA TYR A 180 13.47 1.21 4.22
C TYR A 180 14.41 0.03 4.04
N SER A 181 13.94 -1.02 3.37
CA SER A 181 14.77 -2.17 3.01
C SER A 181 14.53 -2.62 1.57
N LEU A 182 15.57 -3.16 0.98
CA LEU A 182 15.52 -3.87 -0.30
C LEU A 182 15.57 -5.37 -0.02
N PHE A 183 14.53 -6.08 -0.43
CA PHE A 183 14.41 -7.52 -0.28
C PHE A 183 14.56 -8.21 -1.64
N ASP A 184 15.38 -9.26 -1.69
CA ASP A 184 15.56 -10.09 -2.88
C ASP A 184 14.66 -11.33 -2.79
N LEU A 185 13.71 -11.45 -3.71
CA LEU A 185 12.74 -12.56 -3.76
C LEU A 185 13.39 -13.90 -4.10
N THR A 186 14.51 -13.90 -4.83
CA THR A 186 15.23 -15.12 -5.21
C THR A 186 16.03 -15.66 -4.03
N LYS A 187 16.74 -14.78 -3.34
CA LYS A 187 17.53 -15.12 -2.15
C LYS A 187 16.68 -15.26 -0.89
N LYS A 188 15.46 -14.67 -0.89
CA LYS A 188 14.53 -14.61 0.24
C LYS A 188 15.11 -13.89 1.46
N GLU A 189 15.90 -12.84 1.22
CA GLU A 189 16.60 -12.08 2.26
C GLU A 189 16.59 -10.57 2.01
N VAL A 190 16.77 -9.79 3.08
CA VAL A 190 17.03 -8.35 2.99
C VAL A 190 18.48 -8.15 2.56
N ILE A 191 18.69 -7.56 1.39
CA ILE A 191 20.04 -7.33 0.82
C ILE A 191 20.59 -5.93 1.12
N LYS A 192 19.72 -4.98 1.49
CA LYS A 192 20.15 -3.62 1.84
C LYS A 192 19.10 -2.90 2.69
N ARG A 193 19.58 -2.03 3.57
CA ARG A 193 18.74 -1.11 4.36
C ARG A 193 19.16 0.34 4.09
N TYR A 194 18.23 1.27 4.30
CA TYR A 194 18.43 2.67 3.93
C TYR A 194 17.93 3.61 5.01
N PHE A 195 18.51 4.82 5.03
CA PHE A 195 18.13 5.95 5.88
C PHE A 195 18.28 5.65 7.38
N SER A 196 19.50 5.20 7.78
CA SER A 196 19.78 5.05 9.20
C SER A 196 19.61 6.39 9.95
N TYR A 197 18.83 6.38 11.01
CA TYR A 197 18.62 7.55 11.87
C TYR A 197 18.87 7.21 13.34
N GLN A 198 19.20 8.25 14.11
CA GLN A 198 19.28 8.11 15.56
C GLN A 198 17.89 8.37 16.16
N PRO A 199 17.32 7.44 16.95
CA PRO A 199 16.04 7.69 17.59
C PRO A 199 16.16 8.88 18.55
N ILE A 200 15.31 9.87 18.36
CA ILE A 200 15.21 10.98 19.29
C ILE A 200 14.27 10.51 20.41
N THR A 201 14.81 10.32 21.62
CA THR A 201 14.01 10.01 22.80
C THR A 201 13.26 11.24 23.28
N LEU A 202 12.07 11.46 22.75
CA LEU A 202 11.14 12.52 23.17
C LEU A 202 10.09 11.96 24.14
N GLY A 203 10.52 11.24 25.18
CA GLY A 203 9.58 10.63 26.15
C GLY A 203 8.64 9.61 25.52
N ASN A 204 7.34 9.64 25.90
CA ASN A 204 6.32 8.71 25.40
C ASN A 204 5.70 9.12 24.06
N TYR A 205 6.35 9.91 23.24
CA TYR A 205 5.81 10.36 21.96
C TYR A 205 5.92 9.26 20.91
N VAL A 206 4.78 8.94 20.28
CA VAL A 206 4.73 8.13 19.07
C VAL A 206 5.18 9.01 17.91
N TYR A 207 6.20 8.60 17.19
CA TYR A 207 6.63 9.32 16.00
C TYR A 207 5.50 9.32 14.96
N PRO A 208 5.15 10.48 14.39
CA PRO A 208 4.23 10.51 13.28
C PRO A 208 4.88 9.76 12.11
N PHE A 209 4.20 8.76 11.60
CA PHE A 209 4.62 8.04 10.40
C PHE A 209 3.48 8.01 9.39
N SER A 210 3.84 8.03 8.11
CA SER A 210 2.89 7.74 7.05
C SER A 210 2.80 6.22 6.87
N TRP A 211 1.61 5.70 6.69
CA TRP A 211 1.42 4.28 6.36
C TRP A 211 1.90 3.95 4.95
N HIS A 212 1.91 4.94 4.05
CA HIS A 212 2.21 4.78 2.63
C HIS A 212 3.09 5.93 2.13
N PRO A 213 4.35 6.01 2.58
CA PRO A 213 5.25 7.08 2.17
C PRO A 213 5.88 6.85 0.80
N MET A 214 5.61 5.71 0.14
CA MET A 214 6.16 5.38 -1.16
C MET A 214 5.11 5.50 -2.26
N THR A 215 5.50 6.11 -3.36
CA THR A 215 4.65 6.29 -4.53
C THR A 215 5.43 5.97 -5.79
N ARG A 216 4.83 5.16 -6.67
CA ARG A 216 5.41 4.90 -7.99
C ARG A 216 5.21 6.10 -8.90
N ALA A 217 6.29 6.63 -9.45
CA ALA A 217 6.32 7.69 -10.45
C ALA A 217 7.02 7.14 -11.70
N ASP A 218 6.24 6.67 -12.67
CA ASP A 218 6.72 5.96 -13.88
C ASP A 218 7.61 4.76 -13.54
N LYS A 219 8.91 4.86 -13.79
CA LYS A 219 9.90 3.81 -13.52
C LYS A 219 10.55 3.91 -12.14
N ASP A 220 10.42 5.06 -11.52
CA ASP A 220 11.04 5.37 -10.24
C ASP A 220 10.02 5.29 -9.10
N ILE A 221 10.51 5.31 -7.87
CA ILE A 221 9.68 5.31 -6.67
C ILE A 221 10.07 6.53 -5.85
N ASP A 222 9.13 7.44 -5.71
CA ASP A 222 9.29 8.58 -4.81
C ASP A 222 8.96 8.14 -3.38
N VAL A 223 9.79 8.55 -2.43
CA VAL A 223 9.62 8.28 -1.01
C VAL A 223 9.76 9.56 -0.19
N ILE A 224 9.00 9.59 0.90
CA ILE A 224 9.05 10.68 1.88
C ILE A 224 9.41 10.08 3.22
N MET A 225 10.47 10.62 3.83
CA MET A 225 10.82 10.29 5.21
C MET A 225 9.94 11.09 6.17
N PRO A 226 9.37 10.47 7.22
CA PRO A 226 8.72 11.22 8.28
C PRO A 226 9.66 12.27 8.88
N LEU A 227 9.14 13.45 9.16
CA LEU A 227 9.90 14.60 9.70
C LEU A 227 11.01 15.13 8.77
N CYS A 228 10.99 14.77 7.50
CA CYS A 228 11.90 15.26 6.48
C CYS A 228 11.11 16.07 5.45
N ASP A 229 11.66 17.19 5.04
CA ASP A 229 11.10 18.07 4.00
C ASP A 229 11.53 17.70 2.58
N THR A 230 12.37 16.67 2.48
CA THR A 230 12.95 16.20 1.21
C THR A 230 12.22 14.97 0.70
N VAL A 231 11.82 15.02 -0.56
CA VAL A 231 11.39 13.86 -1.33
C VAL A 231 12.63 13.18 -1.91
N TYR A 232 12.71 11.86 -1.78
CA TYR A 232 13.77 11.08 -2.40
C TYR A 232 13.20 10.21 -3.51
N THR A 233 13.95 10.05 -4.58
CA THR A 233 13.61 9.12 -5.65
C THR A 233 14.52 7.91 -5.59
N TYR A 234 13.93 6.71 -5.48
CA TYR A 234 14.66 5.45 -5.59
C TYR A 234 14.81 5.05 -7.05
N SER A 235 16.05 4.84 -7.47
CA SER A 235 16.38 4.30 -8.79
C SER A 235 16.74 2.82 -8.68
N ALA A 236 15.99 1.97 -9.39
CA ALA A 236 16.27 0.54 -9.44
C ALA A 236 17.62 0.23 -10.14
N ALA A 237 18.06 1.07 -11.07
CA ALA A 237 19.30 0.90 -11.80
C ALA A 237 20.53 1.04 -10.92
N SER A 238 20.54 1.99 -9.98
CA SER A 238 21.65 2.23 -9.04
C SER A 238 21.42 1.62 -7.67
N SER A 239 20.23 1.09 -7.38
CA SER A 239 19.80 0.62 -6.06
C SER A 239 20.10 1.66 -4.98
N SER A 240 19.77 2.93 -5.25
CA SER A 240 20.04 4.06 -4.37
C SER A 240 18.95 5.12 -4.43
N PHE A 241 18.89 5.92 -3.35
CA PHE A 241 18.03 7.08 -3.26
C PHE A 241 18.79 8.35 -3.64
N GLN A 242 18.13 9.25 -4.34
CA GLN A 242 18.61 10.59 -4.67
C GLN A 242 17.59 11.62 -4.21
N PRO A 243 17.99 12.75 -3.61
CA PRO A 243 17.07 13.84 -3.32
C PRO A 243 16.51 14.41 -4.63
N LYS A 244 15.23 14.77 -4.60
CA LYS A 244 14.52 15.34 -5.74
C LYS A 244 14.42 16.84 -5.63
#